data_7cb857a492a1c994afc2d4aa3c334916
#
_entry.id   7cb857a492a1c994afc2d4aa3c334916
#
_cell.length_a   1.000
_cell.length_b   1.000
_cell.length_c   1.000
_cell.angle_alpha   90.00
_cell.angle_beta   90.00
_cell.angle_gamma   90.00
#
_symmetry.space_group_name_H-M   'P 1'
#
loop_
_entity.id
_entity.type
_entity.pdbx_description
1 polymer ?
#
loop_
_entity_poly.entity_id
_entity_poly.type
_entity_poly.pdbx_seq_one_letter_code
_entity_poly.pdbx_strand_id
1 'polypeptide(L)'
;MVTPDKKIDSSSAEVVRSFIATWNTHDTNAILDLLDPDIVFRSPLFSSPVRGLEARRGEIENFLTSMPDFAFKLLGMAAAGDFVATELVGSGTSTGPAKLPGRDPIPPTGRHVEFGMAGFFRVTAGGKIAEERYYYDRLDFIQQLNPASSR
;
A
#
# COMPACT_ATOMS: atom_id res chain seq x y z
N MET A 1 -0.51 31.58 16.69
CA MET A 1 0.23 31.72 15.50
C MET A 1 -0.18 30.73 14.43
N VAL A 2 -0.50 31.21 13.29
CA VAL A 2 -0.87 30.37 12.18
C VAL A 2 0.36 30.07 11.34
N THR A 3 0.48 28.86 10.95
CA THR A 3 1.59 28.44 10.15
C THR A 3 1.13 28.20 8.72
N PRO A 4 1.71 28.89 7.75
CA PRO A 4 1.42 28.59 6.34
C PRO A 4 1.66 27.11 6.01
N ASP A 5 2.64 26.52 6.66
CA ASP A 5 3.03 25.13 6.44
C ASP A 5 1.92 24.16 6.81
N LYS A 6 1.11 24.49 7.80
CA LYS A 6 0.01 23.64 8.23
C LYS A 6 -1.01 23.40 7.11
N LYS A 7 -1.22 24.38 6.24
CA LYS A 7 -2.14 24.25 5.12
C LYS A 7 -1.55 23.36 4.02
N ILE A 8 -0.26 23.47 3.76
CA ILE A 8 0.45 22.64 2.78
C ILE A 8 0.48 21.20 3.26
N ASP A 9 0.85 21.00 4.52
CA ASP A 9 0.90 19.66 5.12
C ASP A 9 -0.47 19.02 5.11
N SER A 10 -1.53 19.79 5.39
CA SER A 10 -2.91 19.33 5.35
C SER A 10 -3.31 18.84 3.96
N SER A 11 -2.85 19.54 2.89
CA SER A 11 -3.15 19.16 1.53
C SER A 11 -2.55 17.80 1.15
N SER A 12 -1.28 17.59 1.44
CA SER A 12 -0.62 16.29 1.18
C SER A 12 -1.21 15.18 2.03
N ALA A 13 -1.51 15.46 3.30
CA ALA A 13 -2.15 14.51 4.20
C ALA A 13 -3.52 14.09 3.68
N GLU A 14 -4.30 15.02 3.15
CA GLU A 14 -5.62 14.72 2.59
C GLU A 14 -5.55 13.81 1.37
N VAL A 15 -4.57 14.04 0.50
CA VAL A 15 -4.35 13.16 -0.67
C VAL A 15 -4.09 11.72 -0.21
N VAL A 16 -3.21 11.56 0.77
CA VAL A 16 -2.86 10.22 1.29
C VAL A 16 -4.04 9.59 2.04
N ARG A 17 -4.78 10.38 2.82
CA ARG A 17 -5.97 9.89 3.51
C ARG A 17 -7.00 9.38 2.50
N SER A 18 -7.21 10.13 1.43
CA SER A 18 -8.10 9.75 0.33
C SER A 18 -7.63 8.47 -0.35
N PHE A 19 -6.33 8.35 -0.58
CA PHE A 19 -5.74 7.16 -1.18
C PHE A 19 -6.00 5.91 -0.32
N ILE A 20 -5.79 6.01 0.99
CA ILE A 20 -6.03 4.91 1.92
C ILE A 20 -7.51 4.50 1.91
N ALA A 21 -8.41 5.48 1.94
CA ALA A 21 -9.86 5.22 1.88
C ALA A 21 -10.25 4.58 0.54
N THR A 22 -9.63 5.02 -0.55
CA THR A 22 -9.92 4.49 -1.89
C THR A 22 -9.48 3.02 -2.03
N TRP A 23 -8.38 2.63 -1.40
CA TRP A 23 -7.97 1.23 -1.34
C TRP A 23 -9.09 0.34 -0.77
N ASN A 24 -9.81 0.83 0.23
CA ASN A 24 -10.87 0.08 0.89
C ASN A 24 -12.13 -0.08 0.03
N THR A 25 -12.20 0.60 -1.11
CA THR A 25 -13.28 0.39 -2.10
C THR A 25 -12.96 -0.74 -3.07
N HIS A 26 -11.71 -1.19 -3.12
CA HIS A 26 -11.22 -2.21 -4.04
C HIS A 26 -11.35 -1.85 -5.53
N ASP A 27 -11.49 -0.57 -5.84
CA ASP A 27 -11.57 -0.07 -7.19
C ASP A 27 -10.18 0.31 -7.70
N THR A 28 -9.59 -0.57 -8.50
CA THR A 28 -8.23 -0.39 -9.02
C THR A 28 -8.10 0.91 -9.82
N ASN A 29 -9.06 1.25 -10.65
CA ASN A 29 -8.99 2.48 -11.45
C ASN A 29 -9.01 3.71 -10.55
N ALA A 30 -9.86 3.73 -9.54
CA ALA A 30 -9.93 4.84 -8.59
C ALA A 30 -8.63 4.99 -7.81
N ILE A 31 -7.99 3.88 -7.43
CA ILE A 31 -6.68 3.90 -6.77
C ILE A 31 -5.63 4.51 -7.70
N LEU A 32 -5.57 4.05 -8.95
CA LEU A 32 -4.59 4.54 -9.93
C LEU A 32 -4.77 6.00 -10.27
N ASP A 33 -6.00 6.51 -10.23
CA ASP A 33 -6.28 7.92 -10.51
C ASP A 33 -5.62 8.88 -9.51
N LEU A 34 -5.24 8.39 -8.35
CA LEU A 34 -4.55 9.17 -7.33
C LEU A 34 -3.01 9.12 -7.47
N LEU A 35 -2.51 8.32 -8.40
CA LEU A 35 -1.07 8.14 -8.58
C LEU A 35 -0.55 8.96 -9.76
N ASP A 36 0.69 9.43 -9.61
CA ASP A 36 1.42 10.05 -10.70
C ASP A 36 1.76 9.00 -11.77
N PRO A 37 1.79 9.36 -13.06
CA PRO A 37 2.17 8.41 -14.12
C PRO A 37 3.54 7.76 -13.92
N ASP A 38 4.47 8.44 -13.25
CA ASP A 38 5.81 7.94 -12.97
C ASP A 38 5.94 7.38 -11.55
N ILE A 39 4.84 6.91 -10.98
CA ILE A 39 4.81 6.34 -9.62
C ILE A 39 5.94 5.34 -9.40
N VAL A 40 6.57 5.41 -8.22
CA VAL A 40 7.56 4.45 -7.75
C VAL A 40 7.02 3.81 -6.48
N PHE A 41 6.85 2.50 -6.51
CA PHE A 41 6.32 1.72 -5.38
C PHE A 41 7.39 0.79 -4.84
N ARG A 42 7.56 0.79 -3.52
CA ARG A 42 8.49 -0.10 -2.81
C ARG A 42 7.76 -0.83 -1.70
N SER A 43 8.07 -2.11 -1.56
CA SER A 43 7.49 -2.97 -0.52
C SER A 43 8.51 -4.07 -0.18
N PRO A 44 8.46 -4.61 1.04
CA PRO A 44 9.36 -5.71 1.42
C PRO A 44 9.22 -6.98 0.58
N LEU A 45 8.12 -7.11 -0.18
CA LEU A 45 7.90 -8.27 -1.05
C LEU A 45 8.70 -8.21 -2.34
N PHE A 46 9.27 -7.06 -2.69
CA PHE A 46 9.98 -6.84 -3.95
C PHE A 46 11.42 -6.45 -3.70
N SER A 47 12.34 -7.05 -4.44
CA SER A 47 13.77 -6.72 -4.35
C SER A 47 14.12 -5.42 -5.06
N SER A 48 13.28 -4.96 -5.97
CA SER A 48 13.46 -3.71 -6.70
C SER A 48 12.13 -2.95 -6.80
N PRO A 49 12.19 -1.61 -7.01
CA PRO A 49 10.96 -0.82 -7.10
C PRO A 49 10.11 -1.20 -8.30
N VAL A 50 8.79 -1.10 -8.12
CA VAL A 50 7.81 -1.18 -9.20
C VAL A 50 7.60 0.24 -9.74
N ARG A 51 7.75 0.45 -11.04
CA ARG A 51 7.73 1.77 -11.65
C ARG A 51 6.65 1.88 -12.71
N GLY A 52 5.90 2.97 -12.66
CA GLY A 52 4.88 3.32 -13.65
C GLY A 52 3.51 2.74 -13.35
N LEU A 53 2.49 3.34 -13.98
CA LEU A 53 1.10 2.99 -13.71
C LEU A 53 0.74 1.56 -14.13
N GLU A 54 1.24 1.09 -15.28
CA GLU A 54 0.89 -0.25 -15.76
C GLU A 54 1.43 -1.35 -14.83
N ALA A 55 2.68 -1.21 -14.40
CA ALA A 55 3.27 -2.16 -13.46
C ALA A 55 2.55 -2.09 -12.10
N ARG A 56 2.19 -0.88 -11.66
CA ARG A 56 1.47 -0.71 -10.40
C ARG A 56 0.05 -1.27 -10.48
N ARG A 57 -0.61 -1.14 -11.62
CA ARG A 57 -1.92 -1.76 -11.88
C ARG A 57 -1.86 -3.28 -11.66
N GLY A 58 -0.91 -3.93 -12.31
CA GLY A 58 -0.74 -5.38 -12.19
C GLY A 58 -0.52 -5.82 -10.75
N GLU A 59 0.23 -5.02 -10.00
CA GLU A 59 0.51 -5.25 -8.59
C GLU A 59 -0.76 -5.17 -7.73
N ILE A 60 -1.53 -4.10 -7.91
CA ILE A 60 -2.77 -3.88 -7.18
C ILE A 60 -3.77 -5.01 -7.49
N GLU A 61 -3.95 -5.32 -8.76
CA GLU A 61 -4.87 -6.38 -9.19
C GLU A 61 -4.48 -7.74 -8.64
N ASN A 62 -3.19 -8.05 -8.66
CA ASN A 62 -2.67 -9.29 -8.09
C ASN A 62 -2.95 -9.38 -6.59
N PHE A 63 -2.71 -8.29 -5.88
CA PHE A 63 -2.94 -8.23 -4.43
C PHE A 63 -4.43 -8.39 -4.08
N LEU A 64 -5.30 -7.68 -4.79
CA LEU A 64 -6.74 -7.75 -4.57
C LEU A 64 -7.35 -9.09 -5.03
N THR A 65 -6.72 -9.77 -5.98
CA THR A 65 -7.10 -11.15 -6.34
C THR A 65 -6.80 -12.11 -5.19
N SER A 66 -5.64 -11.93 -4.57
CA SER A 66 -5.23 -12.74 -3.42
C SER A 66 -6.12 -12.50 -2.19
N MET A 67 -6.40 -11.24 -1.91
CA MET A 67 -7.18 -10.80 -0.74
C MET A 67 -8.25 -9.80 -1.17
N PRO A 68 -9.40 -10.28 -1.70
CA PRO A 68 -10.46 -9.39 -2.18
C PRO A 68 -11.09 -8.50 -1.10
N ASP A 69 -10.95 -8.88 0.16
CA ASP A 69 -11.45 -8.15 1.31
C ASP A 69 -10.39 -7.26 1.97
N PHE A 70 -9.24 -7.06 1.33
CA PHE A 70 -8.13 -6.31 1.92
C PHE A 70 -8.58 -4.90 2.33
N ALA A 71 -8.16 -4.49 3.53
CA ALA A 71 -8.46 -3.16 4.05
C ALA A 71 -7.27 -2.59 4.82
N PHE A 72 -7.13 -1.28 4.71
CA PHE A 72 -6.22 -0.50 5.56
C PHE A 72 -6.99 0.15 6.69
N LYS A 73 -6.39 0.15 7.87
CA LYS A 73 -6.82 0.99 8.98
C LYS A 73 -5.70 1.99 9.27
N LEU A 74 -6.01 3.27 9.19
CA LEU A 74 -5.06 4.34 9.48
C LEU A 74 -5.01 4.56 11.00
N LEU A 75 -3.84 4.38 11.60
CA LEU A 75 -3.63 4.59 13.03
C LEU A 75 -3.08 5.98 13.34
N GLY A 76 -2.25 6.51 12.45
CA GLY A 76 -1.64 7.82 12.64
C GLY A 76 -1.02 8.34 11.35
N MET A 77 -0.88 9.66 11.26
CA MET A 77 -0.34 10.32 10.09
C MET A 77 0.36 11.61 10.50
N ALA A 78 1.48 11.88 9.85
CA ALA A 78 2.19 13.15 9.97
C ALA A 78 2.66 13.58 8.59
N ALA A 79 2.53 14.85 8.27
CA ALA A 79 2.95 15.40 6.99
C ALA A 79 3.89 16.57 7.18
N ALA A 80 4.88 16.66 6.29
CA ALA A 80 5.82 17.77 6.23
C ALA A 80 6.01 18.13 4.75
N GLY A 81 5.35 19.18 4.30
CA GLY A 81 5.37 19.58 2.90
C GLY A 81 4.75 18.49 2.00
N ASP A 82 5.54 17.98 1.07
CA ASP A 82 5.12 16.94 0.14
C ASP A 82 5.27 15.51 0.69
N PHE A 83 5.86 15.37 1.86
CA PHE A 83 6.16 14.08 2.46
C PHE A 83 5.14 13.72 3.54
N VAL A 84 4.60 12.50 3.48
CA VAL A 84 3.59 12.01 4.43
C VAL A 84 4.02 10.67 5.00
N ALA A 85 4.03 10.57 6.33
CA ALA A 85 4.32 9.34 7.04
C ALA A 85 3.03 8.81 7.68
N THR A 86 2.80 7.50 7.57
CA THR A 86 1.61 6.87 8.13
C THR A 86 1.97 5.64 8.94
N GLU A 87 1.13 5.35 9.93
CA GLU A 87 1.09 4.06 10.59
C GLU A 87 -0.24 3.40 10.24
N LEU A 88 -0.17 2.17 9.73
CA LEU A 88 -1.32 1.45 9.20
C LEU A 88 -1.40 0.03 9.73
N VAL A 89 -2.60 -0.50 9.72
CA VAL A 89 -2.81 -1.95 9.84
C VAL A 89 -3.45 -2.41 8.52
N GLY A 90 -2.83 -3.39 7.88
CA GLY A 90 -3.42 -4.07 6.74
C GLY A 90 -4.03 -5.38 7.18
N SER A 91 -5.18 -5.74 6.63
CA SER A 91 -5.84 -7.01 6.91
C SER A 91 -6.55 -7.55 5.69
N GLY A 92 -6.64 -8.87 5.60
CA GLY A 92 -7.33 -9.53 4.50
C GLY A 92 -7.36 -11.03 4.66
N THR A 93 -8.18 -11.68 3.85
CA THR A 93 -8.34 -13.14 3.86
C THR A 93 -7.85 -13.72 2.54
N SER A 94 -6.97 -14.72 2.62
CA SER A 94 -6.37 -15.38 1.46
C SER A 94 -7.42 -16.28 0.79
N THR A 95 -8.13 -15.74 -0.20
CA THR A 95 -9.14 -16.50 -0.95
C THR A 95 -8.78 -16.66 -2.43
N GLY A 96 -7.70 -16.03 -2.88
CA GLY A 96 -7.14 -16.20 -4.22
C GLY A 96 -5.65 -16.51 -4.16
N PRO A 97 -5.04 -16.90 -5.28
CA PRO A 97 -3.61 -17.19 -5.31
C PRO A 97 -2.79 -15.91 -5.08
N ALA A 98 -1.73 -16.02 -4.27
CA ALA A 98 -0.81 -14.92 -4.01
C ALA A 98 0.45 -15.10 -4.86
N LYS A 99 0.68 -14.20 -5.81
CA LYS A 99 1.86 -14.20 -6.66
C LYS A 99 2.91 -13.30 -6.03
N LEU A 100 4.01 -13.90 -5.59
CA LEU A 100 5.13 -13.18 -4.99
C LEU A 100 6.37 -13.31 -5.86
N PRO A 101 7.19 -12.23 -5.93
CA PRO A 101 8.41 -12.28 -6.75
C PRO A 101 9.37 -13.38 -6.31
N GLY A 102 9.96 -14.07 -7.27
CA GLY A 102 11.03 -15.02 -7.01
C GLY A 102 10.60 -16.33 -6.37
N ARG A 103 9.30 -16.64 -6.37
CA ARG A 103 8.79 -17.91 -5.83
C ARG A 103 7.51 -18.32 -6.53
N ASP A 104 7.14 -19.58 -6.38
CA ASP A 104 5.88 -20.10 -6.90
C ASP A 104 4.69 -19.42 -6.20
N PRO A 105 3.57 -19.23 -6.91
CA PRO A 105 2.37 -18.68 -6.29
C PRO A 105 1.92 -19.50 -5.08
N ILE A 106 1.51 -18.80 -4.04
CA ILE A 106 0.92 -19.44 -2.86
C ILE A 106 -0.56 -19.65 -3.16
N PRO A 107 -1.07 -20.90 -3.10
CA PRO A 107 -2.50 -21.14 -3.27
C PRO A 107 -3.31 -20.47 -2.17
N PRO A 108 -4.61 -20.19 -2.41
CA PRO A 108 -5.43 -19.63 -1.36
C PRO A 108 -5.47 -20.54 -0.14
N THR A 109 -5.25 -19.99 1.03
CA THR A 109 -5.18 -20.73 2.29
C THR A 109 -6.44 -20.57 3.14
N GLY A 110 -7.30 -19.61 2.81
CA GLY A 110 -8.47 -19.27 3.62
C GLY A 110 -8.12 -18.54 4.92
N ARG A 111 -6.84 -18.26 5.15
CA ARG A 111 -6.40 -17.64 6.40
C ARG A 111 -6.59 -16.14 6.36
N HIS A 112 -6.99 -15.59 7.50
CA HIS A 112 -7.03 -14.15 7.70
C HIS A 112 -5.65 -13.68 8.18
N VAL A 113 -5.14 -12.63 7.57
CA VAL A 113 -3.87 -12.01 7.97
C VAL A 113 -4.12 -10.59 8.44
N GLU A 114 -3.34 -10.17 9.44
CA GLU A 114 -3.37 -8.81 9.93
C GLU A 114 -1.95 -8.41 10.28
N PHE A 115 -1.49 -7.25 9.79
CA PHE A 115 -0.10 -6.83 10.00
C PHE A 115 0.02 -5.31 10.07
N GLY A 116 0.86 -4.86 11.00
CA GLY A 116 1.22 -3.45 11.14
C GLY A 116 2.22 -3.05 10.09
N MET A 117 2.13 -1.81 9.60
CA MET A 117 3.07 -1.29 8.62
C MET A 117 3.26 0.21 8.76
N ALA A 118 4.41 0.68 8.30
CA ALA A 118 4.65 2.10 8.06
C ALA A 118 4.58 2.35 6.56
N GLY A 119 3.87 3.38 6.16
CA GLY A 119 3.78 3.80 4.77
C GLY A 119 4.26 5.23 4.62
N PHE A 120 5.13 5.47 3.64
CA PHE A 120 5.67 6.79 3.35
C PHE A 120 5.32 7.19 1.93
N PHE A 121 4.89 8.43 1.76
CA PHE A 121 4.38 8.93 0.49
C PHE A 121 4.99 10.26 0.14
N ARG A 122 5.18 10.49 -1.15
CA ARG A 122 5.54 11.81 -1.67
C ARG A 122 4.45 12.24 -2.63
N VAL A 123 3.92 13.45 -2.40
CA VAL A 123 2.78 13.99 -3.15
C VAL A 123 3.26 15.13 -4.03
N THR A 124 2.88 15.10 -5.31
CA THR A 124 3.26 16.18 -6.26
C THR A 124 2.45 17.45 -6.00
N ALA A 125 2.89 18.56 -6.58
CA ALA A 125 2.17 19.83 -6.52
C ALA A 125 0.75 19.72 -7.10
N GLY A 126 0.54 18.81 -8.04
CA GLY A 126 -0.76 18.54 -8.64
C GLY A 126 -1.67 17.61 -7.81
N GLY A 127 -1.21 17.17 -6.65
CA GLY A 127 -2.02 16.32 -5.76
C GLY A 127 -2.02 14.85 -6.14
N LYS A 128 -0.96 14.36 -6.80
CA LYS A 128 -0.79 12.94 -7.14
C LYS A 128 0.32 12.34 -6.31
N ILE A 129 0.21 11.06 -5.99
CA ILE A 129 1.23 10.33 -5.24
C ILE A 129 2.30 9.84 -6.23
N ALA A 130 3.53 10.33 -6.05
CA ALA A 130 4.67 9.97 -6.90
C ALA A 130 5.54 8.87 -6.31
N GLU A 131 5.50 8.67 -5.00
CA GLU A 131 6.23 7.61 -4.33
C GLU A 131 5.35 7.00 -3.25
N GLU A 132 5.39 5.66 -3.17
CA GLU A 132 4.82 4.86 -2.09
C GLU A 132 5.92 3.94 -1.58
N ARG A 133 6.14 3.92 -0.28
CA ARG A 133 7.08 2.99 0.34
C ARG A 133 6.45 2.41 1.58
N TYR A 134 6.42 1.08 1.66
CA TYR A 134 5.89 0.39 2.82
C TYR A 134 6.96 -0.44 3.49
N TYR A 135 6.90 -0.47 4.83
CA TYR A 135 7.81 -1.27 5.66
C TYR A 135 6.97 -2.08 6.64
N TYR A 136 7.14 -3.38 6.60
CA TYR A 136 6.49 -4.31 7.52
C TYR A 136 7.32 -5.58 7.61
N ASP A 137 7.01 -6.41 8.59
CA ASP A 137 7.70 -7.68 8.79
C ASP A 137 7.25 -8.67 7.71
N ARG A 138 8.11 -8.84 6.70
CA ARG A 138 7.84 -9.73 5.58
C ARG A 138 7.69 -11.18 6.03
N LEU A 139 8.52 -11.61 6.99
CA LEU A 139 8.49 -12.98 7.48
C LEU A 139 7.16 -13.26 8.19
N ASP A 140 6.74 -12.36 9.07
CA ASP A 140 5.47 -12.48 9.76
C ASP A 140 4.30 -12.55 8.78
N PHE A 141 4.28 -11.66 7.78
CA PHE A 141 3.24 -11.66 6.74
C PHE A 141 3.16 -13.00 6.01
N ILE A 142 4.32 -13.52 5.57
CA ILE A 142 4.37 -14.80 4.83
C ILE A 142 3.94 -15.96 5.73
N GLN A 143 4.35 -15.95 6.99
CA GLN A 143 3.97 -17.00 7.96
C GLN A 143 2.48 -17.00 8.26
N GLN A 144 1.86 -15.83 8.38
CA GLN A 144 0.41 -15.74 8.56
C GLN A 144 -0.32 -16.24 7.31
N LEU A 145 0.17 -15.86 6.13
CA LEU A 145 -0.44 -16.23 4.86
C LEU A 145 -0.34 -17.73 4.61
N ASN A 146 0.84 -18.29 4.84
CA ASN A 146 1.11 -19.71 4.62
C ASN A 146 2.11 -20.22 5.66
N PRO A 147 1.66 -20.77 6.79
CA PRO A 147 2.55 -21.24 7.85
C PRO A 147 3.58 -22.27 7.39
N ALA A 148 3.29 -23.06 6.35
CA ALA A 148 4.24 -24.03 5.79
C ALA A 148 5.44 -23.35 5.12
N SER A 149 5.33 -22.09 4.71
CA SER A 149 6.42 -21.32 4.07
C SER A 149 7.55 -20.95 5.05
N SER A 150 7.33 -21.11 6.35
CA SER A 150 8.35 -20.79 7.37
C SER A 150 9.40 -21.85 7.56
N ARG A 151 9.27 -22.99 6.90
CA ARG A 151 10.15 -24.16 7.05
C ARG A 151 11.16 -24.30 5.93
#